data_1a799943cfc4d393f910815462c1dc02
#
_entry.id   1a799943cfc4d393f910815462c1dc02
#
_cell.length_a   1.000
_cell.length_b   1.000
_cell.length_c   1.000
_cell.angle_alpha   90.00
_cell.angle_beta   90.00
_cell.angle_gamma   90.00
#
_symmetry.space_group_name_H-M   'P 1'
#
loop_
_entity.id
_entity.type
_entity.pdbx_description
1 polymer ?
#
loop_
_entity_poly.entity_id
_entity_poly.type
_entity_poly.pdbx_seq_one_letter_code
_entity_poly.pdbx_strand_id
1 'polypeptide(L)'
;MSPRLLARTDTAAAALLLLWAGMVAGFAFLTAPLLFSLVPSRDLAGLVAGQVVARLDLGAWIGFGAALVMVQGTRWAKEIRDRDAVGPIRLWGAAALLALLMCFTSSFIVTPRLRDLRARMGGTVETVDPDHPDRAAFRRAHGISRQLMGLRVLLALALAAGVAALPRE
;
A
#
# COMPACT_ATOMS: atom_id res chain seq x y z
N MET A 1 -21.94 13.07 17.88
CA MET A 1 -22.08 11.88 17.00
C MET A 1 -22.34 10.67 17.91
N SER A 2 -23.17 9.70 17.51
CA SER A 2 -23.48 8.57 18.39
C SER A 2 -22.29 7.61 18.50
N PRO A 3 -22.03 6.99 19.68
CA PRO A 3 -20.95 5.99 19.85
C PRO A 3 -21.07 4.80 18.89
N ARG A 4 -22.30 4.46 18.49
CA ARG A 4 -22.57 3.40 17.51
C ARG A 4 -22.07 3.75 16.11
N LEU A 5 -22.16 5.02 15.71
CA LEU A 5 -21.66 5.46 14.40
C LEU A 5 -20.13 5.44 14.39
N LEU A 6 -19.47 5.91 15.44
CA LEU A 6 -18.01 5.82 15.59
C LEU A 6 -17.53 4.37 15.49
N ALA A 7 -18.17 3.46 16.23
CA ALA A 7 -17.80 2.05 16.17
C ALA A 7 -17.95 1.43 14.77
N ARG A 8 -19.00 1.80 14.03
CA ARG A 8 -19.21 1.31 12.65
C ARG A 8 -18.18 1.85 11.68
N THR A 9 -17.84 3.14 11.74
CA THR A 9 -16.80 3.74 10.88
C THR A 9 -15.43 3.16 11.20
N ASP A 10 -15.10 2.93 12.45
CA ASP A 10 -13.86 2.29 12.88
C ASP A 10 -13.74 0.86 12.36
N THR A 11 -14.80 0.07 12.50
CA THR A 11 -14.84 -1.30 12.00
C THR A 11 -14.71 -1.33 10.47
N ALA A 12 -15.39 -0.43 9.76
CA ALA A 12 -15.30 -0.34 8.31
C ALA A 12 -13.88 0.07 7.85
N ALA A 13 -13.27 1.06 8.52
CA ALA A 13 -11.90 1.48 8.22
C ALA A 13 -10.89 0.34 8.45
N ALA A 14 -10.98 -0.35 9.60
CA ALA A 14 -10.14 -1.51 9.89
C ALA A 14 -10.34 -2.64 8.85
N ALA A 15 -11.58 -2.95 8.51
CA ALA A 15 -11.91 -3.99 7.52
C ALA A 15 -11.33 -3.68 6.14
N LEU A 16 -11.41 -2.44 5.67
CA LEU A 16 -10.81 -2.02 4.40
C LEU A 16 -9.28 -2.19 4.38
N LEU A 17 -8.62 -1.78 5.47
CA LEU A 17 -7.16 -1.91 5.59
C LEU A 17 -6.72 -3.37 5.64
N LEU A 18 -7.43 -4.22 6.41
CA LEU A 18 -7.15 -5.65 6.52
C LEU A 18 -7.44 -6.39 5.21
N LEU A 19 -8.52 -6.05 4.51
CA LEU A 19 -8.85 -6.61 3.20
C LEU A 19 -7.73 -6.31 2.19
N TRP A 20 -7.27 -5.06 2.12
CA TRP A 20 -6.17 -4.70 1.24
C TRP A 20 -4.87 -5.44 1.62
N ALA A 21 -4.50 -5.48 2.90
CA ALA A 21 -3.32 -6.21 3.36
C ALA A 21 -3.41 -7.70 3.02
N GLY A 22 -4.59 -8.31 3.18
CA GLY A 22 -4.86 -9.70 2.80
C GLY A 22 -4.71 -9.95 1.29
N MET A 23 -5.19 -9.04 0.44
CA MET A 23 -4.98 -9.12 -1.01
C MET A 23 -3.49 -9.07 -1.37
N VAL A 24 -2.71 -8.19 -0.74
CA VAL A 24 -1.25 -8.12 -0.96
C VAL A 24 -0.57 -9.41 -0.50
N ALA A 25 -0.93 -9.93 0.67
CA ALA A 25 -0.38 -11.19 1.17
C ALA A 25 -0.74 -12.37 0.25
N GLY A 26 -1.99 -12.48 -0.18
CA GLY A 26 -2.42 -13.49 -1.14
C GLY A 26 -1.66 -13.43 -2.46
N PHE A 27 -1.45 -12.22 -2.98
CA PHE A 27 -0.61 -12.04 -4.16
C PHE A 27 0.84 -12.47 -3.89
N ALA A 28 1.46 -12.00 -2.81
CA ALA A 28 2.88 -12.23 -2.54
C ALA A 28 3.20 -13.71 -2.25
N PHE A 29 2.35 -14.40 -1.49
CA PHE A 29 2.62 -15.76 -1.01
C PHE A 29 1.98 -16.86 -1.87
N LEU A 30 0.91 -16.57 -2.60
CA LEU A 30 0.19 -17.55 -3.41
C LEU A 30 0.34 -17.25 -4.90
N THR A 31 -0.08 -16.07 -5.34
CA THR A 31 -0.20 -15.78 -6.78
C THR A 31 1.17 -15.58 -7.45
N ALA A 32 2.05 -14.78 -6.85
CA ALA A 32 3.35 -14.48 -7.47
C ALA A 32 4.24 -15.72 -7.62
N PRO A 33 4.42 -16.60 -6.61
CA PRO A 33 5.18 -17.84 -6.79
C PRO A 33 4.62 -18.73 -7.90
N LEU A 34 3.29 -18.92 -7.96
CA LEU A 34 2.66 -19.71 -9.01
C LEU A 34 2.86 -19.08 -10.39
N LEU A 35 2.72 -17.76 -10.49
CA LEU A 35 2.92 -17.05 -11.75
C LEU A 35 4.33 -17.26 -12.30
N PHE A 36 5.37 -17.12 -11.44
CA PHE A 36 6.76 -17.31 -11.84
C PHE A 36 7.17 -18.77 -12.05
N SER A 37 6.39 -19.76 -11.57
CA SER A 37 6.64 -21.18 -11.81
C SER A 37 5.92 -21.73 -13.04
N LEU A 38 4.75 -21.19 -13.38
CA LEU A 38 3.90 -21.74 -14.43
C LEU A 38 4.01 -20.98 -15.77
N VAL A 39 4.35 -19.70 -15.74
CA VAL A 39 4.48 -18.89 -16.96
C VAL A 39 5.84 -19.18 -17.64
N PRO A 40 5.86 -19.47 -18.94
CA PRO A 40 7.08 -19.88 -19.66
C PRO A 40 8.23 -18.86 -19.62
N SER A 41 7.93 -17.56 -19.51
CA SER A 41 8.92 -16.48 -19.49
C SER A 41 8.78 -15.68 -18.20
N ARG A 42 9.91 -15.45 -17.53
CA ARG A 42 9.97 -14.56 -16.34
C ARG A 42 9.61 -13.13 -16.69
N ASP A 43 9.91 -12.68 -17.91
CA ASP A 43 9.52 -11.35 -18.37
C ASP A 43 8.00 -11.22 -18.50
N LEU A 44 7.33 -12.25 -19.04
CA LEU A 44 5.87 -12.29 -19.11
C LEU A 44 5.24 -12.37 -17.70
N ALA A 45 5.76 -13.25 -16.84
CA ALA A 45 5.33 -13.34 -15.44
C ALA A 45 5.48 -11.97 -14.72
N GLY A 46 6.62 -11.29 -14.94
CA GLY A 46 6.88 -9.96 -14.39
C GLY A 46 5.96 -8.86 -14.93
N LEU A 47 5.54 -8.94 -16.21
CA LEU A 47 4.55 -8.03 -16.78
C LEU A 47 3.18 -8.21 -16.11
N VAL A 48 2.71 -9.46 -16.00
CA VAL A 48 1.43 -9.78 -15.35
C VAL A 48 1.48 -9.37 -13.87
N ALA A 49 2.54 -9.73 -13.15
CA ALA A 49 2.74 -9.33 -11.77
C ALA A 49 2.70 -7.79 -11.60
N GLY A 50 3.32 -7.05 -12.51
CA GLY A 50 3.30 -5.59 -12.51
C GLY A 50 1.90 -5.01 -12.69
N GLN A 51 1.04 -5.64 -13.50
CA GLN A 51 -0.36 -5.23 -13.65
C GLN A 51 -1.16 -5.50 -12.37
N VAL A 52 -0.94 -6.64 -11.72
CA VAL A 52 -1.60 -6.95 -10.43
C VAL A 52 -1.16 -5.94 -9.36
N VAL A 53 0.14 -5.65 -9.24
CA VAL A 53 0.67 -4.66 -8.30
C VAL A 53 0.06 -3.28 -8.53
N ALA A 54 -0.11 -2.85 -9.79
CA ALA A 54 -0.77 -1.58 -10.10
C ALA A 54 -2.23 -1.52 -9.61
N ARG A 55 -2.97 -2.65 -9.64
CA ARG A 55 -4.34 -2.74 -9.07
C ARG A 55 -4.32 -2.75 -7.55
N LEU A 56 -3.35 -3.42 -6.93
CA LEU A 56 -3.14 -3.37 -5.49
C LEU A 56 -2.77 -1.96 -5.02
N ASP A 57 -1.98 -1.21 -5.79
CA ASP A 57 -1.68 0.20 -5.50
C ASP A 57 -2.94 1.08 -5.57
N LEU A 58 -3.82 0.87 -6.56
CA LEU A 58 -5.11 1.55 -6.61
C LEU A 58 -5.99 1.19 -5.39
N GLY A 59 -6.02 -0.10 -5.01
CA GLY A 59 -6.69 -0.55 -3.79
C GLY A 59 -6.13 0.11 -2.52
N ALA A 60 -4.81 0.34 -2.46
CA ALA A 60 -4.18 1.06 -1.35
C ALA A 60 -4.65 2.52 -1.27
N TRP A 61 -4.72 3.24 -2.39
CA TRP A 61 -5.24 4.60 -2.44
C TRP A 61 -6.66 4.69 -1.89
N ILE A 62 -7.54 3.78 -2.33
CA ILE A 62 -8.93 3.71 -1.87
C ILE A 62 -8.98 3.34 -0.38
N GLY A 63 -8.26 2.28 0.03
CA GLY A 63 -8.30 1.77 1.40
C GLY A 63 -7.78 2.77 2.43
N PHE A 64 -6.57 3.31 2.23
CA PHE A 64 -5.99 4.30 3.14
C PHE A 64 -6.72 5.64 3.10
N GLY A 65 -7.15 6.10 1.91
CA GLY A 65 -7.89 7.34 1.74
C GLY A 65 -9.27 7.28 2.41
N ALA A 66 -10.03 6.22 2.17
CA ALA A 66 -11.33 6.01 2.80
C ALA A 66 -11.20 5.86 4.32
N ALA A 67 -10.23 5.07 4.81
CA ALA A 67 -9.98 4.92 6.25
C ALA A 67 -9.62 6.26 6.90
N LEU A 68 -8.76 7.07 6.26
CA LEU A 68 -8.40 8.40 6.74
C LEU A 68 -9.66 9.30 6.86
N VAL A 69 -10.46 9.38 5.80
CA VAL A 69 -11.69 10.18 5.79
C VAL A 69 -12.69 9.69 6.85
N MET A 70 -12.89 8.38 6.97
CA MET A 70 -13.80 7.79 7.95
C MET A 70 -13.37 8.12 9.39
N VAL A 71 -12.09 7.89 9.71
CA VAL A 71 -11.59 8.05 11.09
C VAL A 71 -11.42 9.51 11.45
N GLN A 72 -10.78 10.32 10.62
CA GLN A 72 -10.55 11.74 10.92
C GLN A 72 -11.83 12.56 10.77
N GLY A 73 -12.62 12.32 9.72
CA GLY A 73 -13.87 13.06 9.50
C GLY A 73 -14.88 12.88 10.65
N THR A 74 -14.90 11.68 11.27
CA THR A 74 -15.78 11.43 12.42
C THR A 74 -15.26 12.00 13.74
N ARG A 75 -13.95 12.31 13.83
CA ARG A 75 -13.32 12.77 15.07
C ARG A 75 -12.91 14.23 15.06
N TRP A 76 -12.93 14.90 13.93
CA TRP A 76 -12.53 16.30 13.82
C TRP A 76 -13.24 17.22 14.83
N ALA A 77 -14.56 17.09 14.96
CA ALA A 77 -15.31 17.91 15.91
C ALA A 77 -14.90 17.68 17.37
N LYS A 78 -14.43 16.47 17.70
CA LYS A 78 -13.93 16.09 19.01
C LYS A 78 -12.52 16.65 19.26
N GLU A 79 -11.67 16.58 18.25
CA GLU A 79 -10.29 17.12 18.29
C GLU A 79 -10.26 18.62 18.64
N ILE A 80 -11.28 19.38 18.21
CA ILE A 80 -11.41 20.80 18.53
C ILE A 80 -11.82 21.02 19.99
N ARG A 81 -12.56 20.09 20.60
CA ARG A 81 -13.21 20.24 21.91
C ARG A 81 -12.37 19.69 23.07
N ASP A 82 -11.59 18.63 22.82
CA ASP A 82 -10.86 17.90 23.86
C ASP A 82 -9.37 17.73 23.46
N ARG A 83 -8.48 18.46 24.13
CA ARG A 83 -7.05 18.46 23.83
C ARG A 83 -6.33 17.15 24.20
N ASP A 84 -6.82 16.41 25.19
CA ASP A 84 -6.18 15.18 25.65
C ASP A 84 -6.45 14.00 24.69
N ALA A 85 -7.59 14.02 24.01
CA ALA A 85 -7.95 13.03 23.00
C ALA A 85 -7.22 13.23 21.65
N VAL A 86 -6.55 14.36 21.46
CA VAL A 86 -5.96 14.79 20.18
C VAL A 86 -4.74 13.94 19.77
N GLY A 87 -3.90 13.56 20.73
CA GLY A 87 -2.61 12.89 20.46
C GLY A 87 -2.77 11.59 19.66
N PRO A 88 -3.53 10.59 20.14
CA PRO A 88 -3.74 9.33 19.43
C PRO A 88 -4.40 9.51 18.05
N ILE A 89 -5.36 10.43 17.94
CA ILE A 89 -6.07 10.70 16.66
C ILE A 89 -5.10 11.29 15.64
N ARG A 90 -4.26 12.25 16.03
CA ARG A 90 -3.25 12.85 15.15
C ARG A 90 -2.18 11.87 14.74
N LEU A 91 -1.69 11.03 15.66
CA LEU A 91 -0.71 10.01 15.35
C LEU A 91 -1.25 9.01 14.32
N TRP A 92 -2.49 8.55 14.52
CA TRP A 92 -3.16 7.67 13.57
C TRP A 92 -3.31 8.33 12.19
N GLY A 93 -3.74 9.59 12.15
CA GLY A 93 -3.87 10.36 10.92
C GLY A 93 -2.53 10.58 10.21
N ALA A 94 -1.47 10.90 10.95
CA ALA A 94 -0.13 11.04 10.40
C ALA A 94 0.39 9.73 9.79
N ALA A 95 0.15 8.59 10.44
CA ALA A 95 0.51 7.28 9.92
C ALA A 95 -0.28 6.92 8.63
N ALA A 96 -1.57 7.27 8.57
CA ALA A 96 -2.37 7.09 7.36
C ALA A 96 -1.91 8.00 6.21
N LEU A 97 -1.55 9.25 6.50
CA LEU A 97 -0.94 10.17 5.51
C LEU A 97 0.42 9.68 5.03
N LEU A 98 1.25 9.12 5.91
CA LEU A 98 2.50 8.49 5.52
C LEU A 98 2.26 7.32 4.56
N ALA A 99 1.26 6.47 4.82
CA ALA A 99 0.91 5.39 3.91
C ALA A 99 0.46 5.91 2.53
N LEU A 100 -0.33 6.99 2.49
CA LEU A 100 -0.72 7.65 1.23
C LEU A 100 0.48 8.27 0.50
N LEU A 101 1.44 8.87 1.21
CA LEU A 101 2.69 9.35 0.62
C LEU A 101 3.50 8.19 0.01
N MET A 102 3.53 7.03 0.67
CA MET A 102 4.15 5.83 0.11
C MET A 102 3.41 5.31 -1.13
N CYS A 103 2.07 5.41 -1.17
CA CYS A 103 1.28 5.13 -2.37
C CYS A 103 1.66 6.08 -3.51
N PHE A 104 1.78 7.37 -3.21
CA PHE A 104 2.21 8.38 -4.18
C PHE A 104 3.59 8.03 -4.75
N THR A 105 4.57 7.79 -3.89
CA THR A 105 5.94 7.41 -4.30
C THR A 105 5.95 6.15 -5.16
N SER A 106 5.18 5.11 -4.79
CA SER A 106 5.05 3.89 -5.59
C SER A 106 4.46 4.16 -6.97
N SER A 107 3.31 4.85 -7.02
CA SER A 107 2.52 5.01 -8.24
C SER A 107 3.15 6.01 -9.23
N PHE A 108 3.71 7.11 -8.73
CA PHE A 108 4.16 8.23 -9.57
C PHE A 108 5.69 8.32 -9.76
N ILE A 109 6.47 7.63 -8.93
CA ILE A 109 7.94 7.67 -9.03
C ILE A 109 8.49 6.29 -9.38
N VAL A 110 8.20 5.27 -8.55
CA VAL A 110 8.85 3.95 -8.69
C VAL A 110 8.29 3.17 -9.88
N THR A 111 6.97 3.09 -10.02
CA THR A 111 6.33 2.34 -11.10
C THR A 111 6.65 2.91 -12.50
N PRO A 112 6.60 4.23 -12.76
CA PRO A 112 7.06 4.79 -14.02
C PRO A 112 8.53 4.51 -14.29
N ARG A 113 9.39 4.62 -13.26
CA ARG A 113 10.82 4.31 -13.40
C ARG A 113 11.08 2.86 -13.80
N LEU A 114 10.35 1.91 -13.22
CA LEU A 114 10.45 0.50 -13.60
C LEU A 114 10.02 0.25 -15.05
N ARG A 115 8.96 0.92 -15.51
CA ARG A 115 8.48 0.84 -16.90
C ARG A 115 9.49 1.41 -17.88
N ASP A 116 10.05 2.58 -17.57
CA ASP A 116 11.08 3.25 -18.38
C ASP A 116 12.34 2.37 -18.51
N LEU A 117 12.86 1.86 -17.39
CA LEU A 117 14.02 0.97 -17.40
C LEU A 117 13.75 -0.31 -18.21
N ARG A 118 12.56 -0.90 -18.09
CA ARG A 118 12.19 -2.06 -18.91
C ARG A 118 12.12 -1.71 -20.40
N ALA A 119 11.56 -0.54 -20.75
CA ALA A 119 11.47 -0.09 -22.14
C ALA A 119 12.86 0.12 -22.77
N ARG A 120 13.81 0.70 -22.02
CA ARG A 120 15.22 0.87 -22.47
C ARG A 120 15.93 -0.46 -22.73
N MET A 121 15.56 -1.50 -22.02
CA MET A 121 16.05 -2.86 -22.21
C MET A 121 15.31 -3.64 -23.30
N GLY A 122 14.55 -2.96 -24.17
CA GLY A 122 13.79 -3.61 -25.26
C GLY A 122 12.56 -4.40 -24.80
N GLY A 123 12.04 -4.11 -23.60
CA GLY A 123 10.88 -4.79 -23.02
C GLY A 123 11.20 -6.06 -22.24
N THR A 124 12.44 -6.56 -22.33
CA THR A 124 12.90 -7.77 -21.64
C THR A 124 13.95 -7.42 -20.59
N VAL A 125 14.00 -8.18 -19.50
CA VAL A 125 15.03 -8.05 -18.45
C VAL A 125 15.89 -9.30 -18.39
N GLU A 126 15.33 -10.44 -18.78
CA GLU A 126 15.95 -11.74 -18.66
C GLU A 126 17.11 -11.93 -19.64
N THR A 127 16.94 -11.46 -20.88
CA THR A 127 17.90 -11.62 -21.97
C THR A 127 19.01 -10.55 -22.01
N VAL A 128 18.86 -9.48 -21.23
CA VAL A 128 19.87 -8.40 -21.15
C VAL A 128 21.05 -8.85 -20.30
N ASP A 129 22.26 -8.42 -20.69
CA ASP A 129 23.52 -8.71 -19.99
C ASP A 129 23.37 -8.43 -18.47
N PRO A 130 23.80 -9.35 -17.59
CA PRO A 130 23.81 -9.14 -16.15
C PRO A 130 24.48 -7.86 -15.69
N ASP A 131 25.50 -7.40 -16.40
CA ASP A 131 26.30 -6.20 -16.09
C ASP A 131 25.74 -4.92 -16.72
N HIS A 132 24.66 -5.02 -17.49
CA HIS A 132 24.03 -3.85 -18.08
C HIS A 132 23.53 -2.86 -17.00
N PRO A 133 23.86 -1.55 -17.09
CA PRO A 133 23.55 -0.57 -16.05
C PRO A 133 22.05 -0.44 -15.77
N ASP A 134 21.19 -0.54 -16.79
CA ASP A 134 19.74 -0.46 -16.63
C ASP A 134 19.16 -1.69 -15.90
N ARG A 135 19.78 -2.89 -16.07
CA ARG A 135 19.40 -4.09 -15.33
C ARG A 135 19.71 -3.95 -13.82
N ALA A 136 20.86 -3.38 -13.48
CA ALA A 136 21.19 -3.08 -12.09
C ALA A 136 20.26 -2.01 -11.48
N ALA A 137 19.94 -0.96 -12.26
CA ALA A 137 18.99 0.07 -11.85
C ALA A 137 17.57 -0.48 -11.65
N PHE A 138 17.12 -1.38 -12.54
CA PHE A 138 15.83 -2.07 -12.43
C PHE A 138 15.74 -2.91 -11.16
N ARG A 139 16.77 -3.71 -10.85
CA ARG A 139 16.82 -4.51 -9.61
C ARG A 139 16.69 -3.64 -8.36
N ARG A 140 17.40 -2.49 -8.31
CA ARG A 140 17.30 -1.53 -7.20
C ARG A 140 15.91 -0.94 -7.08
N ALA A 141 15.33 -0.44 -8.17
CA ALA A 141 13.99 0.12 -8.19
C ALA A 141 12.92 -0.92 -7.79
N HIS A 142 13.06 -2.17 -8.25
CA HIS A 142 12.18 -3.26 -7.86
C HIS A 142 12.31 -3.60 -6.37
N GLY A 143 13.53 -3.56 -5.82
CA GLY A 143 13.76 -3.70 -4.37
C GLY A 143 13.02 -2.63 -3.56
N ILE A 144 13.11 -1.36 -3.98
CA ILE A 144 12.39 -0.24 -3.36
C ILE A 144 10.88 -0.46 -3.43
N SER A 145 10.35 -0.88 -4.60
CA SER A 145 8.93 -1.18 -4.76
C SER A 145 8.44 -2.23 -3.76
N ARG A 146 9.19 -3.31 -3.58
CA ARG A 146 8.87 -4.37 -2.61
C ARG A 146 8.90 -3.86 -1.16
N GLN A 147 9.90 -3.05 -0.79
CA GLN A 147 10.01 -2.47 0.54
C GLN A 147 8.83 -1.53 0.84
N LEU A 148 8.47 -0.64 -0.11
CA LEU A 148 7.32 0.23 0.03
C LEU A 148 6.01 -0.57 0.21
N MET A 149 5.83 -1.66 -0.55
CA MET A 149 4.67 -2.54 -0.41
C MET A 149 4.64 -3.18 0.97
N GLY A 150 5.74 -3.76 1.44
CA GLY A 150 5.84 -4.39 2.76
C GLY A 150 5.57 -3.40 3.91
N LEU A 151 6.15 -2.20 3.84
CA LEU A 151 5.92 -1.16 4.85
C LEU A 151 4.45 -0.70 4.88
N ARG A 152 3.80 -0.58 3.72
CA ARG A 152 2.36 -0.26 3.66
C ARG A 152 1.49 -1.36 4.27
N VAL A 153 1.85 -2.63 4.09
CA VAL A 153 1.16 -3.75 4.76
C VAL A 153 1.29 -3.62 6.27
N LEU A 154 2.50 -3.38 6.79
CA LEU A 154 2.71 -3.19 8.22
C LEU A 154 1.92 -1.98 8.76
N LEU A 155 1.90 -0.86 8.02
CA LEU A 155 1.09 0.30 8.38
C LEU A 155 -0.41 0.00 8.36
N ALA A 156 -0.90 -0.76 7.37
CA ALA A 156 -2.31 -1.17 7.32
C ALA A 156 -2.71 -2.00 8.54
N LEU A 157 -1.88 -2.96 8.94
CA LEU A 157 -2.11 -3.77 10.13
C LEU A 157 -2.05 -2.92 11.42
N ALA A 158 -1.06 -2.04 11.55
CA ALA A 158 -0.92 -1.15 12.69
C ALA A 158 -2.09 -0.16 12.81
N LEU A 159 -2.52 0.44 11.68
CA LEU A 159 -3.67 1.34 11.64
C LEU A 159 -4.98 0.62 11.95
N ALA A 160 -5.18 -0.59 11.43
CA ALA A 160 -6.37 -1.40 11.73
C ALA A 160 -6.44 -1.77 13.22
N ALA A 161 -5.32 -2.17 13.82
CA ALA A 161 -5.23 -2.41 15.26
C ALA A 161 -5.40 -1.11 16.07
N GLY A 162 -4.77 -0.03 15.64
CA GLY A 162 -4.77 1.26 16.31
C GLY A 162 -6.16 1.93 16.37
N VAL A 163 -7.04 1.64 15.41
CA VAL A 163 -8.44 2.14 15.45
C VAL A 163 -9.16 1.71 16.73
N ALA A 164 -8.90 0.50 17.24
CA ALA A 164 -9.52 0.01 18.47
C ALA A 164 -9.09 0.79 19.72
N ALA A 165 -7.92 1.44 19.69
CA ALA A 165 -7.36 2.23 20.78
C ALA A 165 -7.79 3.71 20.73
N LEU A 166 -8.50 4.15 19.67
CA LEU A 166 -8.94 5.53 19.54
C LEU A 166 -10.11 5.84 20.49
N PRO A 167 -10.17 7.07 21.05
CA PRO A 167 -11.25 7.50 21.94
C PRO A 167 -12.62 7.42 21.25
N ARG A 168 -13.59 6.83 21.94
CA ARG A 168 -14.98 6.65 21.47
C ARG A 168 -16.01 7.49 22.23
N GLU A 169 -15.58 8.14 23.32
CA GLU A 169 -16.43 9.00 24.15
C GLU A 169 -16.34 10.47 23.76
#